data_5580f6edfb526a54416def50581eb53e
#
_entry.id   5580f6edfb526a54416def50581eb53e
#
_cell.length_a   1.000
_cell.length_b   1.000
_cell.length_c   1.000
_cell.angle_alpha   90.00
_cell.angle_beta   90.00
_cell.angle_gamma   90.00
#
_symmetry.space_group_name_H-M   'P 1'
#
loop_
_entity.id
_entity.type
_entity.pdbx_description
1 polymer ?
#
loop_
_entity_poly.entity_id
_entity_poly.type
_entity_poly.pdbx_seq_one_letter_code
_entity_poly.pdbx_strand_id
1 'polypeptide(L)'
;LCDGIPPFAVRKLAGATGINAGYVSRVMSFLETEDLIERRRRGPITNVRWRRRIERWADDYSFLGSNRVIPYLEPRDIEDLPKRLVALGGDVAVTGSAAAAALAPVAPTRLVAAFVESPEATAEKLGLRPAETGANVFLAEPYDPVVFERTRTLGGVTFAAPSQAAVDLMTSPGRGPAEAKALLDWMQTHEPDWRR
;
A
#
# COMPACT_ATOMS: atom_id res chain seq x y z
N LEU A 1 8.83 -7.68 -0.72
CA LEU A 1 9.51 -8.23 -1.90
C LEU A 1 9.19 -7.44 -3.18
N CYS A 2 7.95 -6.94 -3.37
CA CYS A 2 7.60 -6.19 -4.58
C CYS A 2 8.45 -4.93 -4.70
N ASP A 3 8.53 -4.15 -3.63
CA ASP A 3 9.21 -2.85 -3.60
C ASP A 3 10.74 -2.94 -3.42
N GLY A 4 11.30 -4.12 -3.36
CA GLY A 4 12.74 -4.35 -3.24
C GLY A 4 13.36 -4.92 -4.50
N ILE A 5 14.67 -4.76 -4.63
CA ILE A 5 15.46 -5.33 -5.73
C ILE A 5 16.14 -6.61 -5.26
N PRO A 6 15.98 -7.75 -5.98
CA PRO A 6 16.73 -8.97 -5.67
C PRO A 6 18.24 -8.77 -5.90
N PRO A 7 19.12 -9.63 -5.32
CA PRO A 7 18.77 -10.95 -4.77
C PRO A 7 18.33 -10.90 -3.28
N PHE A 8 17.37 -11.78 -2.93
CA PHE A 8 16.90 -11.95 -1.55
C PHE A 8 17.23 -13.34 -1.03
N ALA A 9 18.11 -13.42 -0.03
CA ALA A 9 18.42 -14.68 0.66
C ALA A 9 17.45 -14.91 1.84
N VAL A 10 17.13 -16.18 2.14
CA VAL A 10 16.26 -16.59 3.26
C VAL A 10 16.66 -15.93 4.57
N ARG A 11 17.95 -15.99 4.92
CA ARG A 11 18.45 -15.42 6.18
C ARG A 11 18.31 -13.91 6.25
N LYS A 12 18.52 -13.21 5.11
CA LYS A 12 18.37 -11.75 5.03
C LYS A 12 16.91 -11.35 5.20
N LEU A 13 15.99 -12.08 4.55
CA LEU A 13 14.56 -11.85 4.71
C LEU A 13 14.10 -12.15 6.15
N ALA A 14 14.54 -13.26 6.73
CA ALA A 14 14.22 -13.61 8.10
C ALA A 14 14.68 -12.53 9.09
N GLY A 15 15.90 -12.02 8.93
CA GLY A 15 16.43 -10.94 9.78
C GLY A 15 15.68 -9.62 9.59
N ALA A 16 15.30 -9.28 8.35
CA ALA A 16 14.59 -8.04 8.06
C ALA A 16 13.13 -8.04 8.54
N THR A 17 12.50 -9.22 8.60
CA THR A 17 11.08 -9.36 8.97
C THR A 17 10.87 -9.86 10.41
N GLY A 18 11.92 -10.28 11.11
CA GLY A 18 11.80 -10.96 12.40
C GLY A 18 11.17 -12.36 12.33
N ILE A 19 10.89 -12.87 11.13
CA ILE A 19 10.20 -14.15 10.92
C ILE A 19 11.21 -15.29 10.90
N ASN A 20 10.82 -16.44 11.46
CA ASN A 20 11.66 -17.64 11.47
C ASN A 20 12.10 -18.06 10.05
N ALA A 21 13.37 -18.36 9.86
CA ALA A 21 13.95 -18.71 8.56
C ALA A 21 13.29 -19.93 7.89
N GLY A 22 12.82 -20.90 8.67
CA GLY A 22 12.10 -22.06 8.16
C GLY A 22 10.74 -21.67 7.57
N TYR A 23 10.03 -20.73 8.21
CA TYR A 23 8.78 -20.19 7.68
C TYR A 23 9.04 -19.39 6.40
N VAL A 24 10.03 -18.48 6.42
CA VAL A 24 10.43 -17.72 5.21
C VAL A 24 10.75 -18.67 4.05
N SER A 25 11.47 -19.77 4.32
CA SER A 25 11.78 -20.77 3.28
C SER A 25 10.54 -21.42 2.69
N ARG A 26 9.53 -21.76 3.52
CA ARG A 26 8.25 -22.31 3.05
C ARG A 26 7.48 -21.31 2.19
N VAL A 27 7.40 -20.04 2.64
CA VAL A 27 6.77 -18.95 1.86
C VAL A 27 7.48 -18.77 0.52
N MET A 28 8.82 -18.75 0.50
CA MET A 28 9.56 -18.64 -0.76
C MET A 28 9.30 -19.83 -1.70
N SER A 29 9.16 -21.04 -1.16
CA SER A 29 8.84 -22.24 -1.97
C SER A 29 7.40 -22.15 -2.53
N PHE A 30 6.46 -21.69 -1.73
CA PHE A 30 5.09 -21.43 -2.19
C PHE A 30 5.07 -20.40 -3.33
N LEU A 31 5.75 -19.25 -3.15
CA LEU A 31 5.82 -18.20 -4.17
C LEU A 31 6.48 -18.69 -5.47
N GLU A 32 7.47 -19.60 -5.37
CA GLU A 32 8.12 -20.23 -6.53
C GLU A 32 7.16 -21.19 -7.25
N THR A 33 6.37 -21.98 -6.50
CA THR A 33 5.36 -22.88 -7.08
C THR A 33 4.26 -22.11 -7.79
N GLU A 34 3.84 -20.96 -7.26
CA GLU A 34 2.88 -20.03 -7.88
C GLU A 34 3.49 -19.19 -9.03
N ASP A 35 4.74 -19.43 -9.40
CA ASP A 35 5.45 -18.69 -10.44
C ASP A 35 5.49 -17.17 -10.20
N LEU A 36 5.57 -16.76 -8.92
CA LEU A 36 5.64 -15.35 -8.50
C LEU A 36 7.08 -14.87 -8.28
N ILE A 37 8.02 -15.80 -8.13
CA ILE A 37 9.45 -15.54 -7.98
C ILE A 37 10.28 -16.58 -8.74
N GLU A 38 11.51 -16.19 -9.08
CA GLU A 38 12.53 -17.12 -9.59
C GLU A 38 13.66 -17.24 -8.57
N ARG A 39 14.16 -18.45 -8.35
CA ARG A 39 15.26 -18.74 -7.42
C ARG A 39 16.37 -19.53 -8.09
N ARG A 40 17.59 -19.33 -7.67
CA ARG A 40 18.64 -20.32 -7.89
C ARG A 40 18.32 -21.55 -7.04
N ARG A 41 18.60 -22.75 -7.57
CA ARG A 41 18.33 -24.02 -6.86
C ARG A 41 18.83 -23.94 -5.41
N ARG A 42 17.92 -23.99 -4.43
CA ARG A 42 18.17 -23.79 -2.98
C ARG A 42 18.90 -22.48 -2.63
N GLY A 43 18.88 -21.51 -3.50
CA GLY A 43 19.56 -20.22 -3.37
C GLY A 43 18.63 -19.04 -3.11
N PRO A 44 19.14 -17.81 -3.28
CA PRO A 44 18.35 -16.59 -3.14
C PRO A 44 17.33 -16.44 -4.27
N ILE A 45 16.30 -15.64 -4.00
CA ILE A 45 15.41 -15.12 -5.04
C ILE A 45 16.24 -14.22 -5.97
N THR A 46 16.18 -14.48 -7.26
CA THR A 46 16.90 -13.74 -8.31
C THR A 46 16.00 -12.82 -9.11
N ASN A 47 14.70 -13.14 -9.15
CA ASN A 47 13.70 -12.31 -9.79
C ASN A 47 12.38 -12.35 -9.02
N VAL A 48 11.65 -11.25 -9.03
CA VAL A 48 10.30 -11.12 -8.46
C VAL A 48 9.39 -10.64 -9.59
N ARG A 49 8.40 -11.43 -9.94
CA ARG A 49 7.34 -11.05 -10.88
C ARG A 49 6.34 -10.18 -10.13
N TRP A 50 6.79 -8.97 -9.78
CA TRP A 50 6.13 -8.10 -8.84
C TRP A 50 4.68 -7.76 -9.23
N ARG A 51 4.39 -7.52 -10.52
CA ARG A 51 3.03 -7.24 -11.00
C ARG A 51 2.09 -8.41 -10.73
N ARG A 52 2.46 -9.61 -11.17
CA ARG A 52 1.70 -10.83 -10.94
C ARG A 52 1.53 -11.13 -9.46
N ARG A 53 2.52 -10.78 -8.65
CA ARG A 53 2.44 -10.95 -7.21
C ARG A 53 1.46 -9.98 -6.56
N ILE A 54 1.39 -8.72 -7.01
CA ILE A 54 0.37 -7.75 -6.54
C ILE A 54 -1.03 -8.23 -6.95
N GLU A 55 -1.19 -8.70 -8.19
CA GLU A 55 -2.45 -9.27 -8.68
C GLU A 55 -2.88 -10.47 -7.82
N ARG A 56 -1.98 -11.42 -7.55
CA ARG A 56 -2.26 -12.57 -6.68
C ARG A 56 -2.58 -12.15 -5.23
N TRP A 57 -1.93 -11.10 -4.73
CA TRP A 57 -2.23 -10.58 -3.40
C TRP A 57 -3.64 -9.99 -3.32
N ALA A 58 -4.14 -9.35 -4.38
CA ALA A 58 -5.50 -8.82 -4.44
C ALA A 58 -6.59 -9.89 -4.37
N ASP A 59 -6.28 -11.18 -4.64
CA ASP A 59 -7.23 -12.28 -4.47
C ASP A 59 -7.53 -12.59 -2.99
N ASP A 60 -6.55 -12.36 -2.09
CA ASP A 60 -6.64 -12.71 -0.68
C ASP A 60 -6.79 -11.49 0.24
N TYR A 61 -6.64 -10.29 -0.30
CA TYR A 61 -6.65 -9.03 0.45
C TYR A 61 -7.70 -8.07 -0.08
N SER A 62 -8.33 -7.34 0.82
CA SER A 62 -9.21 -6.23 0.49
C SER A 62 -8.96 -5.06 1.42
N PHE A 63 -8.80 -3.85 0.87
CA PHE A 63 -8.61 -2.64 1.69
C PHE A 63 -9.71 -2.50 2.76
N LEU A 64 -10.96 -2.65 2.35
CA LEU A 64 -12.11 -2.51 3.26
C LEU A 64 -12.34 -3.74 4.15
N GLY A 65 -12.00 -4.95 3.67
CA GLY A 65 -12.30 -6.19 4.37
C GLY A 65 -11.19 -6.68 5.29
N SER A 66 -9.93 -6.35 4.97
CA SER A 66 -8.77 -6.80 5.76
C SER A 66 -8.38 -5.84 6.88
N ASN A 67 -8.83 -4.59 6.83
CA ASN A 67 -8.50 -3.55 7.80
C ASN A 67 -9.75 -3.05 8.51
N ARG A 68 -9.57 -2.40 9.66
CA ARG A 68 -10.65 -1.67 10.32
C ARG A 68 -10.78 -0.28 9.70
N VAL A 69 -11.67 -0.15 8.72
CA VAL A 69 -11.85 1.09 7.95
C VAL A 69 -13.07 1.86 8.45
N ILE A 70 -12.89 3.14 8.73
CA ILE A 70 -13.97 4.04 9.15
C ILE A 70 -14.12 5.15 8.10
N PRO A 71 -15.34 5.30 7.54
CA PRO A 71 -15.63 6.35 6.57
C PRO A 71 -15.93 7.68 7.24
N TYR A 72 -15.37 8.75 6.68
CA TYR A 72 -15.58 10.13 7.12
C TYR A 72 -15.85 11.07 5.95
N LEU A 73 -16.36 12.25 6.29
CA LEU A 73 -16.52 13.38 5.38
C LEU A 73 -15.55 14.50 5.78
N GLU A 74 -14.70 14.94 4.85
CA GLU A 74 -14.00 16.22 4.90
C GLU A 74 -14.82 17.25 4.06
N PRO A 75 -15.47 18.22 4.73
CA PRO A 75 -16.38 19.13 4.01
C PRO A 75 -15.69 20.34 3.39
N ARG A 76 -14.40 20.59 3.70
CA ARG A 76 -13.70 21.84 3.36
C ARG A 76 -12.73 21.66 2.22
N ASP A 77 -11.62 20.96 2.50
CA ASP A 77 -10.48 20.85 1.59
C ASP A 77 -9.90 19.43 1.63
N ILE A 78 -10.38 18.60 0.70
CA ILE A 78 -9.91 17.23 0.55
C ILE A 78 -8.48 17.16 -0.02
N GLU A 79 -8.06 18.17 -0.79
CA GLU A 79 -6.76 18.17 -1.45
C GLU A 79 -5.61 18.43 -0.45
N ASP A 80 -5.86 19.26 0.58
CA ASP A 80 -4.86 19.52 1.63
C ASP A 80 -4.88 18.46 2.76
N LEU A 81 -5.91 17.64 2.82
CA LEU A 81 -6.05 16.63 3.87
C LEU A 81 -4.83 15.71 4.03
N PRO A 82 -4.17 15.21 2.97
CA PRO A 82 -2.97 14.38 3.11
C PRO A 82 -1.83 15.06 3.86
N LYS A 83 -1.61 16.35 3.67
CA LYS A 83 -0.60 17.13 4.41
C LYS A 83 -0.99 17.31 5.86
N ARG A 84 -2.27 17.59 6.12
CA ARG A 84 -2.81 17.74 7.49
C ARG A 84 -2.69 16.42 8.27
N LEU A 85 -2.92 15.27 7.62
CA LEU A 85 -2.70 13.95 8.22
C LEU A 85 -1.26 13.78 8.71
N VAL A 86 -0.30 14.05 7.83
CA VAL A 86 1.14 13.92 8.18
C VAL A 86 1.55 14.92 9.26
N ALA A 87 0.99 16.12 9.25
CA ALA A 87 1.29 17.16 10.25
C ALA A 87 0.85 16.80 11.68
N LEU A 88 -0.06 15.84 11.85
CA LEU A 88 -0.43 15.33 13.18
C LEU A 88 0.69 14.53 13.86
N GLY A 89 1.64 14.04 13.08
CA GLY A 89 2.68 13.11 13.56
C GLY A 89 2.15 11.68 13.76
N GLY A 90 3.03 10.78 14.20
CA GLY A 90 2.72 9.35 14.30
C GLY A 90 2.82 8.60 12.97
N ASP A 91 2.43 7.33 12.99
CA ASP A 91 2.46 6.50 11.79
C ASP A 91 1.26 6.81 10.89
N VAL A 92 1.58 7.37 9.72
CA VAL A 92 0.60 7.71 8.67
C VAL A 92 1.13 7.23 7.33
N ALA A 93 0.26 6.56 6.56
CA ALA A 93 0.55 6.19 5.18
C ALA A 93 -0.68 6.45 4.28
N VAL A 94 -0.64 7.52 3.50
CA VAL A 94 -1.69 7.83 2.50
C VAL A 94 -1.64 6.81 1.38
N THR A 95 -2.78 6.26 1.00
CA THR A 95 -2.91 5.19 0.02
C THR A 95 -4.00 5.49 -1.03
N GLY A 96 -4.32 4.52 -1.85
CA GLY A 96 -5.40 4.61 -2.82
C GLY A 96 -5.20 5.69 -3.88
N SER A 97 -6.29 6.36 -4.25
CA SER A 97 -6.31 7.37 -5.32
C SER A 97 -5.31 8.52 -5.11
N ALA A 98 -5.13 8.97 -3.86
CA ALA A 98 -4.18 10.04 -3.55
C ALA A 98 -2.73 9.60 -3.78
N ALA A 99 -2.37 8.37 -3.42
CA ALA A 99 -1.04 7.82 -3.67
C ALA A 99 -0.79 7.58 -5.16
N ALA A 100 -1.78 7.05 -5.88
CA ALA A 100 -1.69 6.87 -7.33
C ALA A 100 -1.54 8.20 -8.06
N ALA A 101 -2.30 9.22 -7.67
CA ALA A 101 -2.24 10.55 -8.29
C ALA A 101 -0.87 11.24 -8.09
N ALA A 102 -0.16 10.94 -7.00
CA ALA A 102 1.17 11.46 -6.76
C ALA A 102 2.25 10.87 -7.69
N LEU A 103 2.02 9.66 -8.21
CA LEU A 103 2.97 8.94 -9.07
C LEU A 103 2.50 8.89 -10.54
N ALA A 104 1.23 8.61 -10.76
CA ALA A 104 0.62 8.41 -12.07
C ALA A 104 -0.74 9.12 -12.13
N PRO A 105 -0.78 10.47 -12.27
CA PRO A 105 -2.01 11.23 -12.20
C PRO A 105 -2.95 10.88 -13.36
N VAL A 106 -4.11 10.32 -13.03
CA VAL A 106 -5.17 9.96 -13.99
C VAL A 106 -6.34 10.94 -13.90
N ALA A 107 -6.66 11.37 -12.68
CA ALA A 107 -7.77 12.29 -12.40
C ALA A 107 -7.56 13.02 -11.07
N PRO A 108 -8.25 14.15 -10.85
CA PRO A 108 -8.24 14.81 -9.54
C PRO A 108 -8.69 13.87 -8.42
N THR A 109 -7.98 13.93 -7.30
CA THR A 109 -8.29 13.15 -6.09
C THR A 109 -9.59 13.66 -5.48
N ARG A 110 -10.61 12.81 -5.39
CA ARG A 110 -11.89 13.10 -4.74
C ARG A 110 -12.11 12.27 -3.47
N LEU A 111 -11.19 11.37 -3.21
CA LEU A 111 -11.23 10.45 -2.08
C LEU A 111 -9.82 10.29 -1.54
N VAL A 112 -9.67 10.44 -0.23
CA VAL A 112 -8.42 10.17 0.49
C VAL A 112 -8.59 8.94 1.34
N ALA A 113 -7.72 7.96 1.15
CA ALA A 113 -7.57 6.81 2.02
C ALA A 113 -6.21 6.88 2.72
N ALA A 114 -6.15 6.56 4.00
CA ALA A 114 -4.90 6.54 4.75
C ALA A 114 -4.93 5.49 5.86
N PHE A 115 -3.80 4.84 6.05
CA PHE A 115 -3.53 4.04 7.24
C PHE A 115 -3.07 4.97 8.36
N VAL A 116 -3.61 4.76 9.55
CA VAL A 116 -3.33 5.49 10.79
C VAL A 116 -3.44 4.53 11.97
N GLU A 117 -2.79 4.85 13.11
CA GLU A 117 -2.89 4.02 14.31
C GLU A 117 -4.30 4.00 14.91
N SER A 118 -5.01 5.16 14.92
CA SER A 118 -6.36 5.30 15.47
C SER A 118 -7.20 6.20 14.57
N PRO A 119 -8.10 5.62 13.77
CA PRO A 119 -9.00 6.38 12.89
C PRO A 119 -9.83 7.43 13.64
N GLU A 120 -10.38 7.09 14.80
CA GLU A 120 -11.24 8.00 15.57
C GLU A 120 -10.46 9.19 16.13
N ALA A 121 -9.32 8.93 16.79
CA ALA A 121 -8.48 9.99 17.33
C ALA A 121 -7.93 10.91 16.22
N THR A 122 -7.59 10.33 15.07
CA THR A 122 -7.15 11.09 13.91
C THR A 122 -8.27 11.96 13.35
N ALA A 123 -9.48 11.41 13.21
CA ALA A 123 -10.64 12.12 12.71
C ALA A 123 -11.03 13.28 13.64
N GLU A 124 -11.01 13.07 14.96
CA GLU A 124 -11.28 14.11 15.95
C GLU A 124 -10.30 15.29 15.82
N LYS A 125 -9.00 15.01 15.76
CA LYS A 125 -7.96 16.05 15.62
C LYS A 125 -8.09 16.85 14.31
N LEU A 126 -8.57 16.22 13.25
CA LEU A 126 -8.75 16.86 11.93
C LEU A 126 -10.12 17.51 11.75
N GLY A 127 -11.07 17.27 12.67
CA GLY A 127 -12.43 17.75 12.57
C GLY A 127 -13.23 17.07 11.45
N LEU A 128 -12.90 15.81 11.14
CA LEU A 128 -13.65 15.00 10.17
C LEU A 128 -15.00 14.58 10.76
N ARG A 129 -16.00 14.45 9.92
CA ARG A 129 -17.35 14.05 10.33
C ARG A 129 -17.59 12.58 9.98
N PRO A 130 -18.08 11.73 10.89
CA PRO A 130 -18.52 10.38 10.54
C PRO A 130 -19.54 10.43 9.39
N ALA A 131 -19.43 9.54 8.41
CA ALA A 131 -20.31 9.53 7.25
C ALA A 131 -20.50 8.10 6.73
N GLU A 132 -21.72 7.57 6.85
CA GLU A 132 -22.09 6.29 6.22
C GLU A 132 -22.31 6.43 4.71
N THR A 133 -22.79 7.61 4.28
CA THR A 133 -23.02 7.93 2.86
C THR A 133 -22.31 9.22 2.50
N GLY A 134 -21.79 9.30 1.27
CA GLY A 134 -21.09 10.49 0.77
C GLY A 134 -19.70 10.70 1.40
N ALA A 135 -19.14 9.68 2.06
CA ALA A 135 -17.78 9.72 2.57
C ALA A 135 -16.77 9.99 1.45
N ASN A 136 -15.81 10.86 1.73
CA ASN A 136 -14.68 11.15 0.85
C ASN A 136 -13.32 10.89 1.53
N VAL A 137 -13.35 10.41 2.79
CA VAL A 137 -12.16 10.02 3.57
C VAL A 137 -12.38 8.64 4.16
N PHE A 138 -11.40 7.77 4.01
CA PHE A 138 -11.37 6.44 4.63
C PHE A 138 -10.11 6.33 5.47
N LEU A 139 -10.26 6.33 6.79
CA LEU A 139 -9.16 6.08 7.72
C LEU A 139 -9.17 4.61 8.11
N ALA A 140 -8.03 3.94 7.96
CA ALA A 140 -7.87 2.53 8.21
C ALA A 140 -6.86 2.29 9.35
N GLU A 141 -7.29 1.57 10.38
CA GLU A 141 -6.37 0.90 11.28
C GLU A 141 -5.93 -0.41 10.60
N PRO A 142 -4.64 -0.56 10.25
CA PRO A 142 -4.20 -1.71 9.50
C PRO A 142 -4.19 -2.97 10.38
N TYR A 143 -4.50 -4.13 9.78
CA TYR A 143 -4.38 -5.41 10.48
C TYR A 143 -2.92 -5.79 10.75
N ASP A 144 -1.96 -5.21 10.00
CA ASP A 144 -0.52 -5.44 10.14
C ASP A 144 0.23 -4.12 9.90
N PRO A 145 1.16 -3.73 10.80
CA PRO A 145 1.91 -2.48 10.69
C PRO A 145 2.85 -2.42 9.49
N VAL A 146 3.03 -3.50 8.75
CA VAL A 146 3.87 -3.54 7.53
C VAL A 146 3.48 -2.49 6.49
N VAL A 147 2.27 -1.95 6.54
CA VAL A 147 1.79 -0.87 5.64
C VAL A 147 2.57 0.43 5.84
N PHE A 148 3.19 0.64 7.00
CA PHE A 148 4.04 1.79 7.29
C PHE A 148 5.50 1.59 6.84
N GLU A 149 5.84 0.36 6.43
CA GLU A 149 7.16 0.07 5.89
C GLU A 149 7.27 0.56 4.45
N ARG A 150 8.48 1.00 4.05
CA ARG A 150 8.78 1.44 2.70
C ARG A 150 7.87 2.56 2.19
N THR A 151 7.32 3.35 3.10
CA THR A 151 6.60 4.58 2.77
C THR A 151 7.50 5.55 2.01
N ARG A 152 6.88 6.47 1.29
CA ARG A 152 7.58 7.50 0.49
C ARG A 152 7.04 8.87 0.79
N THR A 153 7.93 9.82 1.03
CA THR A 153 7.54 11.20 1.22
C THR A 153 7.69 11.96 -0.10
N LEU A 154 6.60 12.48 -0.62
CA LEU A 154 6.53 13.31 -1.82
C LEU A 154 5.71 14.57 -1.50
N GLY A 155 6.28 15.75 -1.75
CA GLY A 155 5.58 17.01 -1.51
C GLY A 155 5.13 17.23 -0.06
N GLY A 156 5.83 16.65 0.91
CA GLY A 156 5.47 16.72 2.34
C GLY A 156 4.39 15.74 2.78
N VAL A 157 3.97 14.83 1.91
CA VAL A 157 3.00 13.75 2.23
C VAL A 157 3.70 12.40 2.26
N THR A 158 3.42 11.61 3.28
CA THR A 158 3.90 10.22 3.40
C THR A 158 2.88 9.27 2.78
N PHE A 159 3.28 8.63 1.70
CA PHE A 159 2.49 7.65 0.96
C PHE A 159 2.91 6.23 1.31
N ALA A 160 1.97 5.31 1.30
CA ALA A 160 2.23 3.88 1.37
C ALA A 160 3.13 3.42 0.21
N ALA A 161 3.77 2.28 0.36
CA ALA A 161 4.55 1.69 -0.72
C ALA A 161 3.71 1.56 -2.01
N PRO A 162 4.29 1.76 -3.21
CA PRO A 162 3.54 1.65 -4.46
C PRO A 162 2.81 0.32 -4.64
N SER A 163 3.38 -0.79 -4.17
CA SER A 163 2.72 -2.10 -4.19
C SER A 163 1.49 -2.15 -3.28
N GLN A 164 1.54 -1.51 -2.10
CA GLN A 164 0.41 -1.40 -1.19
C GLN A 164 -0.69 -0.53 -1.81
N ALA A 165 -0.34 0.65 -2.34
CA ALA A 165 -1.31 1.52 -2.99
C ALA A 165 -2.00 0.85 -4.19
N ALA A 166 -1.26 0.05 -4.97
CA ALA A 166 -1.81 -0.70 -6.09
C ALA A 166 -2.83 -1.76 -5.65
N VAL A 167 -2.51 -2.58 -4.63
CA VAL A 167 -3.44 -3.62 -4.15
C VAL A 167 -4.66 -3.00 -3.46
N ASP A 168 -4.50 -1.90 -2.73
CA ASP A 168 -5.60 -1.16 -2.12
C ASP A 168 -6.59 -0.66 -3.18
N LEU A 169 -6.08 -0.12 -4.28
CA LEU A 169 -6.89 0.32 -5.42
C LEU A 169 -7.57 -0.83 -6.16
N MET A 170 -6.85 -1.94 -6.41
CA MET A 170 -7.42 -3.11 -7.09
C MET A 170 -8.64 -3.65 -6.37
N THR A 171 -8.65 -3.55 -5.04
CA THR A 171 -9.72 -4.06 -4.18
C THR A 171 -10.71 -2.99 -3.72
N SER A 172 -10.56 -1.76 -4.20
CA SER A 172 -11.46 -0.64 -3.92
C SER A 172 -12.61 -0.56 -4.94
N PRO A 173 -13.80 -0.10 -4.52
CA PRO A 173 -14.94 0.06 -5.43
C PRO A 173 -14.74 1.22 -6.41
N GLY A 174 -15.62 1.30 -7.40
CA GLY A 174 -15.72 2.40 -8.33
C GLY A 174 -14.54 2.50 -9.30
N ARG A 175 -13.76 3.59 -9.25
CA ARG A 175 -12.64 3.83 -10.18
C ARG A 175 -11.34 3.16 -9.73
N GLY A 176 -11.29 2.59 -8.53
CA GLY A 176 -10.10 1.97 -7.97
C GLY A 176 -9.37 1.03 -8.95
N PRO A 177 -10.04 0.04 -9.57
CA PRO A 177 -9.37 -0.87 -10.50
C PRO A 177 -8.75 -0.18 -11.73
N ALA A 178 -9.38 0.88 -12.25
CA ALA A 178 -8.81 1.64 -13.37
C ALA A 178 -7.59 2.45 -12.97
N GLU A 179 -7.64 3.07 -11.78
CA GLU A 179 -6.51 3.80 -11.19
C GLU A 179 -5.36 2.83 -10.82
N ALA A 180 -5.68 1.63 -10.31
CA ALA A 180 -4.70 0.56 -10.07
C ALA A 180 -3.97 0.17 -11.35
N LYS A 181 -4.73 -0.02 -12.45
CA LYS A 181 -4.12 -0.36 -13.76
C LYS A 181 -3.14 0.73 -14.20
N ALA A 182 -3.52 2.00 -14.13
CA ALA A 182 -2.65 3.11 -14.50
C ALA A 182 -1.39 3.17 -13.62
N LEU A 183 -1.54 2.96 -12.29
CA LEU A 183 -0.41 2.89 -11.37
C LEU A 183 0.52 1.72 -11.71
N LEU A 184 -0.01 0.52 -11.96
CA LEU A 184 0.79 -0.65 -12.35
C LEU A 184 1.53 -0.44 -13.68
N ASP A 185 0.90 0.22 -14.65
CA ASP A 185 1.52 0.54 -15.94
C ASP A 185 2.65 1.58 -15.76
N TRP A 186 2.44 2.61 -14.91
CA TRP A 186 3.49 3.54 -14.50
C TRP A 186 4.64 2.82 -13.78
N MET A 187 4.33 1.94 -12.83
CA MET A 187 5.32 1.14 -12.09
C MET A 187 6.18 0.31 -13.02
N GLN A 188 5.64 -0.21 -14.12
CA GLN A 188 6.37 -1.02 -15.10
C GLN A 188 7.36 -0.19 -15.92
N THR A 189 7.02 1.04 -16.21
CA THR A 189 7.89 1.95 -16.99
C THR A 189 8.91 2.69 -16.13
N HIS A 190 8.68 2.74 -14.79
CA HIS A 190 9.51 3.47 -13.81
C HIS A 190 10.07 2.53 -12.73
N GLU A 191 10.30 1.27 -13.05
CA GLU A 191 10.72 0.26 -12.08
C GLU A 191 11.94 0.69 -11.23
N PRO A 192 13.00 1.34 -11.76
CA PRO A 192 14.13 1.81 -10.98
C PRO A 192 13.77 2.91 -9.96
N ASP A 193 12.68 3.64 -10.17
CA ASP A 193 12.32 4.78 -9.32
C ASP A 193 11.59 4.34 -8.06
N TRP A 194 10.87 3.22 -8.10
CA TRP A 194 10.05 2.75 -6.98
C TRP A 194 10.57 1.46 -6.32
N ARG A 195 11.39 0.66 -7.00
CA ARG A 195 12.06 -0.51 -6.40
C ARG A 195 13.45 -0.12 -5.92
N ARG A 196 13.69 -0.24 -4.61
CA ARG A 196 14.97 0.10 -3.98
C ARG A 196 15.35 -0.90 -2.87
#